data_a5246a26b21bb72db8ac7a0ab8169835
#
_entry.id   a5246a26b21bb72db8ac7a0ab8169835
#
_cell.length_a   1.000
_cell.length_b   1.000
_cell.length_c   1.000
_cell.angle_alpha   90.00
_cell.angle_beta   90.00
_cell.angle_gamma   90.00
#
_symmetry.space_group_name_H-M   'P 1'
#
loop_
_entity.id
_entity.type
_entity.pdbx_description
1 polymer ?
#
loop_
_entity_poly.entity_id
_entity_poly.type
_entity_poly.pdbx_seq_one_letter_code
_entity_poly.pdbx_strand_id
1 'polypeptide(L)'
;MRNELRFLSNALVYVIDKSKKETEASLRDLSLHGLSIKSEDYINIEPNSSYVIAVIPEEETNIKKFQLEIESRWVKINKSKMESGFSVMVPFNKEEFNEYLEYLAMKGKVQSFDDEKEPETPPDPPAGNSEN
;
A
#
# COMPACT_ATOMS: atom_id res chain seq x y z
N MET A 1 -0.99 -17.49 -7.03
CA MET A 1 -0.85 -16.26 -7.77
C MET A 1 -1.94 -15.24 -7.45
N ARG A 2 -1.53 -14.08 -7.23
CA ARG A 2 -2.43 -13.03 -6.87
C ARG A 2 -2.88 -12.25 -8.07
N ASN A 3 -4.16 -12.03 -8.14
CA ASN A 3 -4.70 -11.21 -9.21
C ASN A 3 -5.25 -9.89 -8.70
N GLU A 4 -5.02 -9.64 -7.45
CA GLU A 4 -5.53 -8.42 -6.85
C GLU A 4 -4.76 -7.21 -7.31
N LEU A 5 -5.47 -6.17 -7.68
CA LEU A 5 -4.85 -4.93 -8.08
C LEU A 5 -4.41 -4.13 -6.85
N ARG A 6 -3.21 -3.59 -6.92
CA ARG A 6 -2.69 -2.73 -5.89
C ARG A 6 -2.55 -1.33 -6.44
N PHE A 7 -3.16 -0.38 -5.77
CA PHE A 7 -3.18 1.00 -6.23
C PHE A 7 -2.15 1.80 -5.49
N LEU A 8 -1.34 2.55 -6.23
CA LEU A 8 -0.32 3.39 -5.63
C LEU A 8 -0.97 4.51 -4.83
N SER A 9 -0.34 4.85 -3.71
CA SER A 9 -0.86 5.84 -2.82
C SER A 9 0.26 6.71 -2.29
N ASN A 10 -0.08 7.92 -1.87
CA ASN A 10 0.83 8.80 -1.19
C ASN A 10 0.29 9.22 0.17
N ALA A 11 -0.65 8.46 0.69
CA ALA A 11 -1.25 8.82 1.97
C ALA A 11 -0.24 8.71 3.09
N LEU A 12 -0.44 9.51 4.11
CA LEU A 12 0.33 9.44 5.34
C LEU A 12 -0.28 8.37 6.21
N VAL A 13 0.55 7.60 6.88
CA VAL A 13 0.06 6.58 7.78
C VAL A 13 0.81 6.64 9.10
N TYR A 14 0.16 6.18 10.15
CA TYR A 14 0.80 5.99 11.46
C TYR A 14 0.62 4.55 11.86
N VAL A 15 1.74 3.89 12.11
CA VAL A 15 1.73 2.50 12.55
C VAL A 15 1.79 2.50 14.07
N ILE A 16 0.84 1.81 14.68
CA ILE A 16 0.75 1.73 16.15
C ILE A 16 1.24 0.35 16.56
N ASP A 17 2.37 0.32 17.25
CA ASP A 17 2.95 -0.95 17.64
C ASP A 17 2.39 -1.42 18.98
N LYS A 18 2.91 -2.53 19.48
CA LYS A 18 2.37 -3.14 20.69
C LYS A 18 2.59 -2.29 21.93
N SER A 19 3.58 -1.42 21.90
CA SER A 19 3.83 -0.52 23.02
C SER A 19 3.02 0.76 22.88
N LYS A 20 2.12 0.83 21.90
CA LYS A 20 1.27 1.99 21.66
C LYS A 20 2.04 3.17 21.08
N LYS A 21 3.24 2.93 20.61
CA LYS A 21 4.02 3.97 19.97
C LYS A 21 3.54 4.13 18.53
N GLU A 22 3.33 5.37 18.12
CA GLU A 22 2.92 5.70 16.76
C GLU A 22 4.12 6.15 15.96
N THR A 23 4.31 5.54 14.80
CA THR A 23 5.42 5.90 13.93
C THR A 23 4.87 6.28 12.57
N GLU A 24 5.33 7.41 12.07
CA GLU A 24 4.88 7.92 10.78
C GLU A 24 5.53 7.15 9.64
N ALA A 25 4.76 6.91 8.58
CA ALA A 25 5.26 6.27 7.38
C ALA A 25 4.40 6.73 6.21
N SER A 26 4.78 6.27 5.02
CA SER A 26 4.02 6.56 3.81
C SER A 26 3.38 5.28 3.33
N LEU A 27 2.14 5.37 2.90
CA LEU A 27 1.46 4.24 2.27
C LEU A 27 1.95 4.16 0.83
N ARG A 28 2.55 3.02 0.48
CA ARG A 28 3.05 2.83 -0.88
C ARG A 28 1.95 2.37 -1.82
N ASP A 29 1.23 1.36 -1.38
CA ASP A 29 0.14 0.85 -2.19
C ASP A 29 -0.90 0.24 -1.28
N LEU A 30 -2.09 0.07 -1.83
CA LEU A 30 -3.24 -0.44 -1.07
C LEU A 30 -4.12 -1.24 -2.00
N SER A 31 -4.62 -2.35 -1.50
CA SER A 31 -5.62 -3.15 -2.19
C SER A 31 -6.66 -3.56 -1.16
N LEU A 32 -7.64 -4.32 -1.60
CA LEU A 32 -8.68 -4.77 -0.69
C LEU A 32 -8.12 -5.63 0.44
N HIS A 33 -7.10 -6.43 0.16
CA HIS A 33 -6.60 -7.39 1.14
C HIS A 33 -5.14 -7.18 1.55
N GLY A 34 -4.49 -6.14 1.05
CA GLY A 34 -3.09 -5.94 1.39
C GLY A 34 -2.64 -4.51 1.19
N LEU A 35 -1.50 -4.22 1.80
CA LEU A 35 -0.90 -2.90 1.64
C LEU A 35 0.59 -3.00 1.91
N SER A 36 1.32 -1.97 1.49
CA SER A 36 2.70 -1.84 1.87
C SER A 36 2.99 -0.41 2.26
N ILE A 37 3.96 -0.25 3.13
CA ILE A 37 4.35 1.07 3.62
C ILE A 37 5.84 1.24 3.45
N LYS A 38 6.27 2.48 3.54
CA LYS A 38 7.66 2.85 3.44
C LYS A 38 7.97 3.86 4.52
N SER A 39 9.06 3.65 5.24
CA SER A 39 9.41 4.49 6.38
C SER A 39 10.86 4.90 6.32
N GLU A 40 11.14 6.14 6.69
CA GLU A 40 12.50 6.59 6.88
C GLU A 40 13.08 6.12 8.20
N ASP A 41 12.22 5.90 9.17
CA ASP A 41 12.63 5.45 10.48
C ASP A 41 12.36 3.96 10.63
N TYR A 42 13.17 3.33 11.47
CA TYR A 42 12.96 1.93 11.76
C TYR A 42 11.70 1.77 12.61
N ILE A 43 10.84 0.85 12.21
CA ILE A 43 9.67 0.48 12.98
C ILE A 43 9.84 -0.97 13.38
N ASN A 44 9.65 -1.24 14.66
CA ASN A 44 9.81 -2.61 15.14
C ASN A 44 8.61 -3.46 14.75
N ILE A 45 8.72 -4.10 13.61
CA ILE A 45 7.65 -4.93 13.06
C ILE A 45 8.11 -6.38 13.06
N GLU A 46 7.37 -7.20 13.77
CA GLU A 46 7.67 -8.63 13.83
C GLU A 46 6.83 -9.36 12.79
N PRO A 47 7.37 -10.41 12.18
CA PRO A 47 6.61 -11.17 11.18
C PRO A 47 5.36 -11.79 11.80
N ASN A 48 4.31 -11.85 11.02
CA ASN A 48 3.06 -12.53 11.38
C ASN A 48 2.44 -11.97 12.66
N SER A 49 2.66 -10.69 12.92
CA SER A 49 2.10 -10.02 14.08
C SER A 49 1.08 -8.99 13.64
N SER A 50 0.13 -8.72 14.52
CA SER A 50 -0.95 -7.78 14.24
C SER A 50 -0.58 -6.38 14.70
N TYR A 51 -0.99 -5.41 13.92
CA TYR A 51 -0.79 -3.99 14.23
C TYR A 51 -2.02 -3.22 13.82
N VAL A 52 -2.11 -1.99 14.26
CA VAL A 52 -3.15 -1.08 13.81
C VAL A 52 -2.47 0.04 13.05
N ILE A 53 -3.04 0.40 11.92
CA ILE A 53 -2.52 1.49 11.12
C ILE A 53 -3.64 2.50 10.91
N ALA A 54 -3.28 3.77 11.06
CA ALA A 54 -4.19 4.85 10.75
C ALA A 54 -3.77 5.44 9.42
N VAL A 55 -4.70 5.50 8.47
CA VAL A 55 -4.45 6.04 7.14
C VAL A 55 -5.08 7.41 7.05
N ILE A 56 -4.28 8.37 6.61
CA ILE A 56 -4.74 9.74 6.44
C ILE A 56 -4.72 10.05 4.95
N PRO A 57 -5.89 9.97 4.29
CA PRO A 57 -5.94 10.21 2.85
C PRO A 57 -5.49 11.63 2.51
N GLU A 58 -5.09 11.81 1.26
CA GLU A 58 -4.67 13.11 0.79
C GLU A 58 -5.83 14.09 0.95
N GLU A 59 -5.48 15.33 1.24
CA GLU A 59 -6.47 16.34 1.58
C GLU A 59 -7.51 16.54 0.47
N GLU A 60 -7.08 16.48 -0.77
CA GLU A 60 -8.00 16.72 -1.89
C GLU A 60 -9.08 15.65 -2.03
N THR A 61 -8.93 14.51 -1.34
CA THR A 61 -9.94 13.46 -1.42
C THR A 61 -11.18 13.78 -0.61
N ASN A 62 -11.04 14.60 0.42
CA ASN A 62 -12.09 14.85 1.40
C ASN A 62 -12.56 13.59 2.12
N ILE A 63 -11.72 12.56 2.12
CA ILE A 63 -12.03 11.32 2.83
C ILE A 63 -11.40 11.39 4.20
N LYS A 64 -12.17 11.06 5.21
CA LYS A 64 -11.69 11.10 6.58
C LYS A 64 -10.70 9.98 6.83
N LYS A 65 -9.83 10.17 7.81
CA LYS A 65 -8.89 9.14 8.18
C LYS A 65 -9.62 7.88 8.61
N PHE A 66 -8.96 6.75 8.42
CA PHE A 66 -9.56 5.48 8.80
C PHE A 66 -8.46 4.58 9.33
N GLN A 67 -8.88 3.55 10.05
CA GLN A 67 -7.97 2.62 10.68
C GLN A 67 -8.19 1.22 10.17
N LEU A 68 -7.11 0.45 10.13
CA LEU A 68 -7.14 -0.93 9.69
C LEU A 68 -6.37 -1.77 10.70
N GLU A 69 -6.88 -2.95 10.97
CA GLU A 69 -6.08 -3.96 11.64
C GLU A 69 -5.35 -4.73 10.56
N ILE A 70 -4.04 -4.88 10.72
CA ILE A 70 -3.20 -5.47 9.68
C ILE A 70 -2.29 -6.51 10.31
N GLU A 71 -1.84 -7.43 9.48
CA GLU A 71 -0.90 -8.45 9.93
C GLU A 71 0.34 -8.40 9.03
N SER A 72 1.51 -8.35 9.66
CA SER A 72 2.75 -8.21 8.90
C SER A 72 3.06 -9.47 8.12
N ARG A 73 3.57 -9.28 6.91
CA ARG A 73 3.95 -10.36 6.02
C ARG A 73 5.43 -10.37 5.73
N TRP A 74 6.00 -9.22 5.45
CA TRP A 74 7.42 -9.13 5.16
C TRP A 74 7.94 -7.76 5.55
N VAL A 75 9.23 -7.73 5.81
CA VAL A 75 9.95 -6.51 6.14
C VAL A 75 11.23 -6.51 5.32
N LYS A 76 11.54 -5.37 4.75
CA LYS A 76 12.74 -5.21 3.96
C LYS A 76 13.44 -3.93 4.40
N ILE A 77 14.70 -4.05 4.79
CA ILE A 77 15.49 -2.91 5.22
C ILE A 77 16.58 -2.68 4.20
N ASN A 78 16.64 -1.48 3.67
CA ASN A 78 17.61 -1.11 2.66
C ASN A 78 18.28 0.18 3.12
N LYS A 79 19.50 0.03 3.64
CA LYS A 79 20.21 1.15 4.22
C LYS A 79 19.41 1.69 5.40
N SER A 80 18.99 2.95 5.36
CA SER A 80 18.25 3.52 6.47
C SER A 80 16.74 3.51 6.25
N LYS A 81 16.31 2.91 5.11
CA LYS A 81 14.88 2.92 4.80
C LYS A 81 14.28 1.55 5.01
N MET A 82 13.01 1.53 5.33
CA MET A 82 12.31 0.31 5.64
C MET A 82 11.03 0.23 4.83
N GLU A 83 10.77 -0.95 4.27
CA GLU A 83 9.51 -1.24 3.59
C GLU A 83 8.89 -2.45 4.22
N SER A 84 7.59 -2.44 4.36
CA SER A 84 6.88 -3.55 4.99
C SER A 84 5.57 -3.82 4.26
N GLY A 85 5.24 -5.10 4.13
CA GLY A 85 4.00 -5.52 3.53
C GLY A 85 3.10 -6.18 4.55
N PHE A 86 1.80 -5.94 4.41
CA PHE A 86 0.81 -6.40 5.38
C PHE A 86 -0.41 -6.91 4.68
N SER A 87 -1.11 -7.82 5.36
CA SER A 87 -2.46 -8.19 4.97
C SER A 87 -3.44 -7.31 5.73
N VAL A 88 -4.51 -6.90 5.07
CA VAL A 88 -5.59 -6.17 5.71
C VAL A 88 -6.51 -7.19 6.35
N MET A 89 -6.65 -7.12 7.68
CA MET A 89 -7.47 -8.08 8.40
C MET A 89 -8.86 -7.53 8.66
N VAL A 90 -8.93 -6.36 9.29
CA VAL A 90 -10.21 -5.75 9.63
C VAL A 90 -10.14 -4.26 9.36
N PRO A 91 -10.99 -3.74 8.46
CA PRO A 91 -11.12 -2.29 8.35
C PRO A 91 -12.12 -1.80 9.39
N PHE A 92 -11.66 -0.93 10.29
CA PHE A 92 -12.52 -0.41 11.32
C PHE A 92 -13.49 0.63 10.78
N ASN A 93 -13.06 1.36 9.76
CA ASN A 93 -13.89 2.38 9.12
C ASN A 93 -14.10 1.93 7.68
N LYS A 94 -14.99 0.98 7.51
CA LYS A 94 -15.14 0.28 6.24
C LYS A 94 -15.54 1.21 5.11
N GLU A 95 -16.41 2.16 5.41
CA GLU A 95 -16.90 3.07 4.39
C GLU A 95 -15.77 3.93 3.83
N GLU A 96 -14.98 4.52 4.73
CA GLU A 96 -13.86 5.35 4.31
C GLU A 96 -12.80 4.54 3.58
N PHE A 97 -12.57 3.32 4.05
CA PHE A 97 -11.63 2.44 3.39
C PHE A 97 -12.04 2.18 1.94
N ASN A 98 -13.32 1.86 1.74
CA ASN A 98 -13.82 1.60 0.40
C ASN A 98 -13.80 2.84 -0.46
N GLU A 99 -14.15 3.98 0.11
CA GLU A 99 -14.10 5.23 -0.63
C GLU A 99 -12.69 5.55 -1.11
N TYR A 100 -11.71 5.28 -0.25
CA TYR A 100 -10.35 5.57 -0.63
C TYR A 100 -9.87 4.62 -1.72
N LEU A 101 -10.25 3.35 -1.65
CA LEU A 101 -9.90 2.42 -2.71
C LEU A 101 -10.49 2.86 -4.05
N GLU A 102 -11.74 3.34 -4.03
CA GLU A 102 -12.37 3.82 -5.25
C GLU A 102 -11.65 5.05 -5.79
N TYR A 103 -11.25 5.94 -4.88
CA TYR A 103 -10.49 7.11 -5.30
C TYR A 103 -9.20 6.72 -6.00
N LEU A 104 -8.45 5.79 -5.42
CA LEU A 104 -7.20 5.37 -6.01
C LEU A 104 -7.42 4.69 -7.35
N ALA A 105 -8.48 3.91 -7.46
CA ALA A 105 -8.80 3.27 -8.73
C ALA A 105 -9.11 4.29 -9.79
N MET A 106 -9.81 5.36 -9.45
CA MET A 106 -10.14 6.41 -10.40
C MET A 106 -8.91 7.18 -10.85
N LYS A 107 -7.91 7.28 -9.99
CA LYS A 107 -6.67 7.94 -10.38
C LYS A 107 -5.89 7.10 -11.38
N GLY A 108 -6.19 5.82 -11.48
CA GLY A 108 -5.54 4.96 -12.44
C GLY A 108 -4.10 4.62 -12.14
N LYS A 109 -3.64 4.89 -10.92
CA LYS A 109 -2.26 4.59 -10.56
C LYS A 109 -2.20 3.21 -9.97
N VAL A 110 -1.84 2.27 -10.79
CA VAL A 110 -1.81 0.86 -10.40
C VAL A 110 -0.38 0.38 -10.41
N GLN A 111 0.00 -0.32 -9.35
CA GLN A 111 1.28 -0.99 -9.34
C GLN A 111 1.12 -2.29 -10.09
N SER A 112 1.85 -2.42 -11.18
CA SER A 112 1.77 -3.59 -12.04
C SER A 112 3.01 -4.44 -11.83
N PHE A 113 2.84 -5.75 -11.84
CA PHE A 113 3.99 -6.63 -11.80
C PHE A 113 4.85 -6.46 -13.03
N ASP A 114 4.23 -6.05 -14.12
CA ASP A 114 4.96 -5.85 -15.35
C ASP A 114 5.95 -4.70 -15.24
N ASP A 115 5.62 -3.73 -14.43
CA ASP A 115 6.51 -2.58 -14.24
C ASP A 115 7.87 -3.01 -13.71
N GLU A 116 7.88 -4.05 -13.00
CA GLU A 116 9.13 -4.51 -12.41
C GLU A 116 10.04 -5.13 -13.43
N LYS A 117 9.48 -5.58 -14.46
CA LYS A 117 10.25 -6.15 -15.53
C LYS A 117 10.61 -5.15 -16.56
N GLU A 118 9.93 -4.69 -16.82
CA GLU A 118 10.00 -4.08 -17.71
C GLU A 118 9.75 -3.90 -18.57
N PRO A 119 9.56 -3.76 -19.11
CA PRO A 119 9.18 -3.59 -19.86
C PRO A 119 8.77 -3.63 -20.79
N GLU A 120 8.62 -3.62 -20.86
CA GLU A 120 8.19 -3.90 -21.62
C GLU A 120 7.80 -3.88 -22.48
N THR A 121 7.78 -3.61 -22.63
CA THR A 121 7.27 -3.91 -23.41
C THR A 121 6.84 -3.75 -24.16
N PRO A 122 6.78 -3.63 -24.58
CA PRO A 122 6.26 -3.70 -25.37
C PRO A 122 5.81 -3.55 -26.04
N PRO A 123 5.78 -3.36 -26.29
CA PRO A 123 5.22 -3.58 -26.88
C PRO A 123 4.93 -3.42 -27.52
N ASP A 124 4.85 -3.09 -27.69
CA ASP A 124 4.48 -3.49 -28.23
C ASP A 124 4.33 -3.36 -28.95
N PRO A 125 4.37 -3.10 -29.47
CA PRO A 125 4.05 -3.38 -30.10
C PRO A 125 3.86 -3.22 -30.64
N PRO A 126 3.81 -2.98 -31.04
CA PRO A 126 3.42 -3.31 -31.47
C PRO A 126 3.28 -3.30 -31.88
N ALA A 127 3.31 -2.89 -32.22
CA ALA A 127 3.01 -3.47 -32.53
C ALA A 127 2.86 -3.60 -32.75
N GLY A 128 3.07 -2.97 -33.05
CA GLY A 128 2.75 -3.61 -33.18
C GLY A 128 2.83 -3.77 -33.16
N ASN A 129 2.83 -3.37 -33.32
CA ASN A 129 2.84 -4.01 -33.23
C ASN A 129 2.96 -4.37 -33.16
N SER A 130 2.86 -3.92 -33.49
CA SER A 130 2.80 -4.68 -33.40
C SER A 130 2.88 -4.93 -33.26
N GLU A 131 2.91 -4.73 -33.44
CA GLU A 131 2.85 -5.31 -33.20
C GLU A 131 2.83 -5.59 -33.14
N ASN A 132 2.67 -5.02 -33.62
CA ASN A 132 2.53 -5.67 -33.43
C ASN A 132 2.42 -5.80 -33.32
#